data_08fe9f864b9feb86388a05bdb6b7f55f
#
_entry.id   08fe9f864b9feb86388a05bdb6b7f55f
#
_cell.length_a   1.000
_cell.length_b   1.000
_cell.length_c   1.000
_cell.angle_alpha   90.00
_cell.angle_beta   90.00
_cell.angle_gamma   90.00
#
_symmetry.space_group_name_H-M   'P 1'
#
loop_
_entity.id
_entity.type
_entity.pdbx_description
1 polymer ?
#
loop_
_entity_poly.entity_id
_entity_poly.type
_entity_poly.pdbx_seq_one_letter_code
_entity_poly.pdbx_strand_id
1 'polypeptide(L)'
;MEDPRARVLRATAKRLGAPRYEVAAAVEQAALAELRERRPDRAIETNVEFWAAVILDFAEVPARMMPAMFTCGRTAGWCAHILEQKRLGKLVRPAAIYVGPGPRSPESVEGWNEVVKA
;
A
#
# COMPACT_ATOMS: atom_id res chain seq x y z
N MET A 1 7.10 11.30 -3.56
CA MET A 1 8.09 11.14 -2.44
C MET A 1 8.29 9.66 -2.21
N GLU A 2 9.54 9.19 -2.18
CA GLU A 2 9.87 7.78 -1.91
C GLU A 2 9.37 7.35 -0.52
N ASP A 3 8.84 6.13 -0.43
CA ASP A 3 8.44 5.55 0.86
C ASP A 3 9.70 5.35 1.74
N PRO A 4 9.79 5.98 2.92
CA PRO A 4 10.97 5.87 3.78
C PRO A 4 11.25 4.42 4.22
N ARG A 5 10.22 3.58 4.28
CA ARG A 5 10.35 2.15 4.61
C ARG A 5 11.03 1.39 3.47
N ALA A 6 10.73 1.71 2.21
CA ALA A 6 11.40 1.11 1.05
C ALA A 6 12.92 1.38 1.09
N ARG A 7 13.33 2.60 1.44
CA ARG A 7 14.73 2.97 1.59
C ARG A 7 15.43 2.16 2.69
N VAL A 8 14.78 1.98 3.85
CA VAL A 8 15.34 1.19 4.96
C VAL A 8 15.50 -0.27 4.54
N LEU A 9 14.49 -0.86 3.89
CA LEU A 9 14.54 -2.24 3.45
C LEU A 9 15.58 -2.46 2.34
N ARG A 10 15.72 -1.52 1.39
CA ARG A 10 16.79 -1.56 0.38
C ARG A 10 18.17 -1.59 1.03
N ALA A 11 18.42 -0.68 1.98
CA ALA A 11 19.69 -0.64 2.70
C ALA A 11 19.93 -1.93 3.51
N THR A 12 18.89 -2.50 4.10
CA THR A 12 18.96 -3.77 4.84
C THR A 12 19.26 -4.95 3.90
N ALA A 13 18.58 -5.05 2.75
CA ALA A 13 18.84 -6.09 1.76
C ALA A 13 20.31 -6.06 1.27
N LYS A 14 20.83 -4.86 1.02
CA LYS A 14 22.24 -4.66 0.65
C LYS A 14 23.19 -5.12 1.77
N ARG A 15 22.95 -4.68 3.00
CA ARG A 15 23.77 -5.01 4.16
C ARG A 15 23.79 -6.51 4.46
N LEU A 16 22.68 -7.20 4.26
CA LEU A 16 22.55 -8.65 4.45
C LEU A 16 23.12 -9.44 3.27
N GLY A 17 23.51 -8.80 2.18
CA GLY A 17 24.02 -9.51 0.99
C GLY A 17 22.96 -10.32 0.28
N ALA A 18 21.71 -9.84 0.21
CA ALA A 18 20.64 -10.57 -0.48
C ALA A 18 21.06 -10.88 -1.93
N PRO A 19 21.05 -12.16 -2.37
CA PRO A 19 21.61 -12.57 -3.66
C PRO A 19 20.98 -11.88 -4.88
N ARG A 20 19.70 -11.46 -4.76
CA ARG A 20 18.95 -10.77 -5.83
C ARG A 20 18.98 -9.26 -5.72
N TYR A 21 19.78 -8.69 -4.81
CA TYR A 21 19.82 -7.25 -4.57
C TYR A 21 20.15 -6.46 -5.85
N GLU A 22 21.21 -6.82 -6.56
CA GLU A 22 21.65 -6.06 -7.75
C GLU A 22 20.62 -6.12 -8.88
N VAL A 23 19.99 -7.28 -9.07
CA VAL A 23 18.92 -7.44 -10.07
C VAL A 23 17.69 -6.60 -9.67
N ALA A 24 17.29 -6.65 -8.40
CA ALA A 24 16.16 -5.87 -7.91
C ALA A 24 16.41 -4.37 -8.04
N ALA A 25 17.62 -3.90 -7.71
CA ALA A 25 17.99 -2.49 -7.87
C ALA A 25 17.96 -2.03 -9.34
N ALA A 26 18.45 -2.87 -10.26
CA ALA A 26 18.40 -2.58 -11.68
C ALA A 26 16.95 -2.52 -12.21
N VAL A 27 16.11 -3.47 -11.81
CA VAL A 27 14.67 -3.50 -12.16
C VAL A 27 13.94 -2.28 -11.61
N GLU A 28 14.20 -1.91 -10.35
CA GLU A 28 13.61 -0.70 -9.74
C GLU A 28 13.96 0.55 -10.55
N GLN A 29 15.26 0.73 -10.88
CA GLN A 29 15.72 1.89 -11.64
C GLN A 29 15.10 1.95 -13.04
N ALA A 30 15.09 0.83 -13.76
CA ALA A 30 14.50 0.75 -15.09
C ALA A 30 13.00 1.04 -15.08
N ALA A 31 12.27 0.45 -14.13
CA ALA A 31 10.84 0.68 -13.98
C ALA A 31 10.51 2.13 -13.65
N LEU A 32 11.26 2.75 -12.72
CA LEU A 32 11.06 4.16 -12.37
C LEU A 32 11.39 5.10 -13.53
N ALA A 33 12.43 4.81 -14.32
CA ALA A 33 12.77 5.60 -15.50
C ALA A 33 11.65 5.57 -16.53
N GLU A 34 11.15 4.37 -16.85
CA GLU A 34 10.04 4.18 -17.80
C GLU A 34 8.73 4.83 -17.30
N LEU A 35 8.42 4.71 -16.01
CA LEU A 35 7.23 5.33 -15.44
C LEU A 35 7.29 6.86 -15.45
N ARG A 36 8.45 7.44 -15.21
CA ARG A 36 8.65 8.90 -15.29
C ARG A 36 8.51 9.43 -16.70
N GLU A 37 8.99 8.68 -17.70
CA GLU A 37 8.84 9.03 -19.11
C GLU A 37 7.37 8.95 -19.55
N ARG A 38 6.67 7.87 -19.20
CA ARG A 38 5.27 7.67 -19.60
C ARG A 38 4.25 8.49 -18.81
N ARG A 39 4.57 8.85 -17.57
CA ARG A 39 3.68 9.55 -16.66
C ARG A 39 4.39 10.69 -15.93
N PRO A 40 4.84 11.72 -16.66
CA PRO A 40 5.57 12.86 -16.07
C PRO A 40 4.68 13.68 -15.11
N ASP A 41 3.37 13.57 -15.25
CA ASP A 41 2.36 14.20 -14.40
C ASP A 41 2.22 13.54 -13.01
N ARG A 42 2.80 12.37 -12.79
CA ARG A 42 2.66 11.60 -11.55
C ARG A 42 4.02 11.30 -10.92
N ALA A 43 4.15 11.68 -9.65
CA ALA A 43 5.30 11.28 -8.84
C ALA A 43 5.14 9.83 -8.35
N ILE A 44 5.48 8.87 -9.21
CA ILE A 44 5.45 7.43 -8.86
C ILE A 44 6.82 7.05 -8.32
N GLU A 45 6.85 6.47 -7.13
CA GLU A 45 8.05 6.01 -6.45
C GLU A 45 7.84 4.61 -5.87
N THR A 46 8.95 3.93 -5.56
CA THR A 46 8.91 2.59 -4.98
C THR A 46 8.25 2.59 -3.61
N ASN A 47 7.34 1.67 -3.39
CA ASN A 47 6.72 1.43 -2.10
C ASN A 47 7.48 0.38 -1.27
N VAL A 48 7.02 0.16 -0.03
CA VAL A 48 7.61 -0.80 0.90
C VAL A 48 7.57 -2.24 0.38
N GLU A 49 6.55 -2.61 -0.39
CA GLU A 49 6.28 -4.00 -0.79
C GLU A 49 7.37 -4.56 -1.71
N PHE A 50 7.92 -3.74 -2.60
CA PHE A 50 8.97 -4.17 -3.52
C PHE A 50 10.19 -4.70 -2.77
N TRP A 51 10.74 -3.92 -1.85
CA TRP A 51 11.92 -4.31 -1.07
C TRP A 51 11.62 -5.31 0.03
N ALA A 52 10.39 -5.31 0.56
CA ALA A 52 9.93 -6.36 1.47
C ALA A 52 9.93 -7.73 0.77
N ALA A 53 9.49 -7.81 -0.48
CA ALA A 53 9.52 -9.04 -1.26
C ALA A 53 10.96 -9.58 -1.44
N VAL A 54 11.94 -8.71 -1.71
CA VAL A 54 13.35 -9.10 -1.84
C VAL A 54 13.90 -9.68 -0.53
N ILE A 55 13.57 -9.08 0.61
CA ILE A 55 14.01 -9.56 1.92
C ILE A 55 13.32 -10.87 2.28
N LEU A 56 12.02 -11.00 2.01
CA LEU A 56 11.28 -12.22 2.29
C LEU A 56 11.73 -13.38 1.39
N ASP A 57 12.06 -13.11 0.12
CA ASP A 57 12.66 -14.10 -0.77
C ASP A 57 14.03 -14.57 -0.24
N PHE A 58 14.86 -13.65 0.23
CA PHE A 58 16.14 -13.98 0.87
C PHE A 58 15.97 -14.81 2.15
N ALA A 59 14.90 -14.57 2.89
CA ALA A 59 14.51 -15.37 4.07
C ALA A 59 13.78 -16.68 3.70
N GLU A 60 13.81 -17.08 2.42
CA GLU A 60 13.19 -18.31 1.91
C GLU A 60 11.67 -18.42 2.17
N VAL A 61 10.99 -17.27 2.33
CA VAL A 61 9.54 -17.21 2.48
C VAL A 61 8.87 -17.45 1.13
N PRO A 62 8.04 -18.49 0.98
CA PRO A 62 7.33 -18.74 -0.27
C PRO A 62 6.46 -17.52 -0.67
N ALA A 63 6.43 -17.17 -1.96
CA ALA A 63 5.70 -15.99 -2.46
C ALA A 63 4.23 -15.95 -1.99
N ARG A 64 3.55 -17.11 -1.92
CA ARG A 64 2.17 -17.23 -1.41
C ARG A 64 2.00 -16.84 0.06
N MET A 65 3.10 -16.82 0.84
CA MET A 65 3.09 -16.49 2.26
C MET A 65 3.41 -15.01 2.53
N MET A 66 3.83 -14.25 1.54
CA MET A 66 4.21 -12.84 1.72
C MET A 66 3.10 -11.99 2.34
N PRO A 67 1.81 -12.11 1.93
CA PRO A 67 0.73 -11.36 2.58
C PRO A 67 0.56 -11.74 4.06
N ALA A 68 0.71 -13.01 4.42
CA ALA A 68 0.63 -13.47 5.81
C ALA A 68 1.78 -12.89 6.65
N MET A 69 3.01 -12.90 6.12
CA MET A 69 4.17 -12.29 6.77
C MET A 69 3.99 -10.78 6.99
N PHE A 70 3.43 -10.08 5.99
CA PHE A 70 3.08 -8.68 6.14
C PHE A 70 2.07 -8.45 7.27
N THR A 71 1.03 -9.29 7.35
CA THR A 71 0.03 -9.23 8.42
C THR A 71 0.66 -9.46 9.79
N CYS A 72 1.53 -10.44 9.93
CA CYS A 72 2.28 -10.68 11.18
C CYS A 72 3.09 -9.44 11.59
N GLY A 73 3.85 -8.86 10.65
CA GLY A 73 4.63 -7.66 10.91
C GLY A 73 3.78 -6.44 11.28
N ARG A 74 2.58 -6.31 10.69
CA ARG A 74 1.66 -5.21 10.97
C ARG A 74 0.91 -5.36 12.29
N THR A 75 0.76 -6.56 12.82
CA THR A 75 -0.01 -6.84 14.04
C THR A 75 0.47 -6.01 15.24
N ALA A 76 1.79 -5.84 15.41
CA ALA A 76 2.34 -4.99 16.47
C ALA A 76 1.85 -3.53 16.36
N GLY A 77 1.83 -2.98 15.14
CA GLY A 77 1.32 -1.63 14.89
C GLY A 77 -0.18 -1.52 15.14
N TRP A 78 -0.97 -2.50 14.75
CA TRP A 78 -2.41 -2.54 15.06
C TRP A 78 -2.67 -2.60 16.56
N CYS A 79 -1.93 -3.44 17.29
CA CYS A 79 -2.04 -3.50 18.75
C CYS A 79 -1.72 -2.16 19.40
N ALA A 80 -0.68 -1.48 18.95
CA ALA A 80 -0.31 -0.16 19.45
C ALA A 80 -1.44 0.86 19.23
N HIS A 81 -2.02 0.92 18.02
CA HIS A 81 -3.14 1.81 17.71
C HIS A 81 -4.41 1.45 18.51
N ILE A 82 -4.70 0.18 18.68
CA ILE A 82 -5.85 -0.26 19.50
C ILE A 82 -5.67 0.18 20.96
N LEU A 83 -4.48 0.00 21.53
CA LEU A 83 -4.19 0.40 22.91
C LEU A 83 -4.26 1.92 23.07
N GLU A 84 -3.74 2.69 22.12
CA GLU A 84 -3.84 4.13 22.09
C GLU A 84 -5.30 4.59 22.04
N GLN A 85 -6.09 4.01 21.12
CA GLN A 85 -7.51 4.32 20.96
C GLN A 85 -8.33 3.98 22.20
N LYS A 86 -8.05 2.84 22.83
CA LYS A 86 -8.68 2.48 24.12
C LYS A 86 -8.37 3.49 25.22
N ARG A 87 -7.13 4.01 25.24
CA ARG A 87 -6.72 5.02 26.21
C ARG A 87 -7.41 6.36 25.99
N LEU A 88 -7.60 6.75 24.72
CA LEU A 88 -8.30 7.99 24.36
C LEU A 88 -9.83 7.90 24.56
N GLY A 89 -10.38 6.70 24.63
CA GLY A 89 -11.81 6.46 24.87
C GLY A 89 -12.74 6.95 23.74
N LYS A 90 -12.20 7.19 22.54
CA LYS A 90 -12.96 7.68 21.39
C LYS A 90 -13.14 6.59 20.33
N LEU A 91 -14.29 6.62 19.64
CA LEU A 91 -14.49 5.77 18.47
C LEU A 91 -13.55 6.23 17.33
N VAL A 92 -12.97 5.25 16.60
CA VAL A 92 -12.20 5.50 15.38
C VAL A 92 -13.18 5.83 14.25
N ARG A 93 -13.82 7.00 14.37
CA ARG A 93 -14.80 7.42 13.38
C ARG A 93 -14.67 8.95 13.21
N PRO A 94 -14.06 9.42 12.13
CA PRO A 94 -14.00 10.85 11.87
C PRO A 94 -15.42 11.39 11.72
N ALA A 95 -15.71 12.53 12.33
CA ALA A 95 -16.91 13.28 12.01
C ALA A 95 -16.80 13.72 10.54
N ALA A 96 -17.84 13.43 9.76
CA ALA A 96 -17.91 13.84 8.37
C ALA A 96 -19.14 14.70 8.15
N ILE A 97 -18.97 15.78 7.41
CA ILE A 97 -20.08 16.61 6.92
C ILE A 97 -20.28 16.24 5.46
N TYR A 98 -21.47 15.76 5.12
CA TYR A 98 -21.79 15.48 3.73
C TYR A 98 -21.94 16.79 2.96
N VAL A 99 -21.15 16.96 1.90
CA VAL A 99 -21.15 18.15 1.02
C VAL A 99 -21.64 17.83 -0.39
N GLY A 100 -22.16 16.63 -0.62
CA GLY A 100 -22.71 16.20 -1.88
C GLY A 100 -24.14 16.73 -2.13
N PRO A 101 -24.76 16.34 -3.27
CA PRO A 101 -26.15 16.69 -3.59
C PRO A 101 -27.11 16.18 -2.52
N GLY A 102 -28.20 16.89 -2.28
CA GLY A 102 -29.28 16.43 -1.41
C GLY A 102 -29.92 15.12 -1.89
N PRO A 103 -30.84 14.53 -1.09
CA PRO A 103 -31.57 13.32 -1.48
C PRO A 103 -32.18 13.47 -2.87
N ARG A 104 -31.94 12.47 -3.73
CA ARG A 104 -32.50 12.41 -5.07
C ARG A 104 -33.43 11.20 -5.19
N SER A 105 -34.48 11.35 -6.01
CA SER A 105 -35.29 10.20 -6.38
C SER A 105 -34.44 9.22 -7.19
N PRO A 106 -34.58 7.90 -6.95
CA PRO A 106 -33.84 6.90 -7.71
C PRO A 106 -33.99 7.04 -9.23
N GLU A 107 -35.17 7.42 -9.69
CA GLU A 107 -35.49 7.60 -11.11
C GLU A 107 -34.71 8.76 -11.75
N SER A 108 -34.18 9.69 -10.94
CA SER A 108 -33.35 10.80 -11.41
C SER A 108 -31.88 10.42 -11.63
N VAL A 109 -31.50 9.17 -11.33
CA VAL A 109 -30.15 8.64 -11.52
C VAL A 109 -30.08 7.98 -12.88
N GLU A 110 -29.16 8.45 -13.72
CA GLU A 110 -28.92 7.87 -15.05
C GLU A 110 -28.60 6.38 -14.95
N GLY A 111 -29.25 5.55 -15.76
CA GLY A 111 -29.08 4.09 -15.76
C GLY A 111 -29.89 3.35 -14.69
N TRP A 112 -30.58 4.02 -13.75
CA TRP A 112 -31.33 3.34 -12.68
C TRP A 112 -32.38 2.36 -13.21
N ASN A 113 -33.16 2.79 -14.21
CA ASN A 113 -34.23 1.98 -14.79
C ASN A 113 -33.73 0.76 -15.60
N GLU A 114 -32.44 0.71 -15.94
CA GLU A 114 -31.82 -0.42 -16.61
C GLU A 114 -31.42 -1.50 -15.60
N VAL A 115 -30.97 -1.08 -14.41
CA VAL A 115 -30.57 -1.97 -13.31
C VAL A 115 -31.78 -2.65 -12.66
N VAL A 116 -32.90 -1.96 -12.53
CA VAL A 116 -34.12 -2.52 -11.89
C VAL A 116 -34.85 -3.52 -12.78
N LYS A 117 -34.57 -3.52 -14.10
CA LYS A 117 -35.19 -4.46 -15.07
C LYS A 117 -34.35 -5.72 -15.34
N ALA A 118 -33.14 -5.81 -14.78
CA ALA A 118 -32.23 -6.96 -14.86
C ALA A 118 -32.42 -7.92 -13.69
#